data_9cd4d146df3cd3b5304c5144c20af99f
#
_entry.id   9cd4d146df3cd3b5304c5144c20af99f
#
_cell.length_a   1.000
_cell.length_b   1.000
_cell.length_c   1.000
_cell.angle_alpha   90.00
_cell.angle_beta   90.00
_cell.angle_gamma   90.00
#
_symmetry.space_group_name_H-M   'P 1'
#
loop_
_entity.id
_entity.type
_entity.pdbx_description
1 polymer ?
#
loop_
_entity_poly.entity_id
_entity_poly.type
_entity_poly.pdbx_seq_one_letter_code
_entity_poly.pdbx_strand_id
1 'polypeptide(L)' 'MKEDRITIKDIAREAGVSKSTVSRAINNGHGIDIKTKDRILDIIEKYNLSN' A
#
# COMPACT_ATOMS: atom_id res chain seq x y z
N MET A 1 -8.48 19.80 5.82
CA MET A 1 -8.29 19.31 5.82
C MET A 1 -7.38 18.60 5.57
N LYS A 2 -6.81 18.27 5.63
CA LYS A 2 -6.13 17.67 5.39
C LYS A 2 -5.92 16.63 5.77
N GLU A 3 -5.65 16.04 5.42
CA GLU A 3 -5.80 15.00 5.91
C GLU A 3 -4.64 14.27 6.10
N ASP A 4 -4.47 13.54 7.07
CA ASP A 4 -3.34 12.75 7.35
C ASP A 4 -3.54 11.36 6.88
N ARG A 5 -4.67 11.05 6.30
CA ARG A 5 -4.90 9.73 5.86
C ARG A 5 -4.25 9.43 4.58
N ILE A 6 -3.68 8.25 4.42
CA ILE A 6 -3.09 7.82 3.17
C ILE A 6 -4.11 6.95 2.46
N THR A 7 -4.22 7.13 1.16
CA THR A 7 -5.19 6.36 0.38
C THR A 7 -4.46 5.32 -0.45
N ILE A 8 -5.23 4.42 -1.06
CA ILE A 8 -4.66 3.41 -1.93
C ILE A 8 -3.88 4.05 -3.06
N LYS A 9 -4.36 5.18 -3.54
CA LYS A 9 -3.69 5.90 -4.59
C LYS A 9 -2.30 6.34 -4.14
N ASP A 10 -2.20 6.81 -2.93
CA ASP A 10 -0.92 7.25 -2.39
C ASP A 10 0.02 6.07 -2.22
N ILE A 11 -0.50 4.99 -1.72
CA ILE A 11 0.30 3.80 -1.51
C ILE A 11 0.82 3.28 -2.84
N ALA A 12 -0.05 3.26 -3.84
CA ALA A 12 0.33 2.78 -5.16
C ALA A 12 1.46 3.64 -5.74
N ARG A 13 1.33 4.94 -5.58
CA ARG A 13 2.32 5.85 -6.09
C ARG A 13 3.67 5.63 -5.39
N GLU A 14 3.63 5.51 -4.10
CA GLU A 14 4.85 5.33 -3.34
C GLU A 14 5.51 3.99 -3.62
N ALA A 15 4.70 2.96 -3.79
CA ALA A 15 5.22 1.63 -4.08
C ALA A 15 5.58 1.45 -5.55
N GLY A 16 5.13 2.34 -6.39
CA GLY A 16 5.42 2.25 -7.81
C GLY A 16 4.59 1.18 -8.52
N VAL A 17 3.38 0.96 -8.05
CA VAL A 17 2.51 -0.04 -8.65
C VAL A 17 1.14 0.55 -8.87
N SER A 18 0.25 -0.23 -9.46
CA SER A 18 -1.09 0.25 -9.73
C SER A 18 -1.98 0.08 -8.50
N LYS A 19 -3.09 0.78 -8.50
CA LYS A 19 -4.04 0.67 -7.40
C LYS A 19 -4.57 -0.75 -7.27
N SER A 20 -4.74 -1.41 -8.41
CA SER A 20 -5.21 -2.79 -8.39
C SER A 20 -4.24 -3.67 -7.63
N THR A 21 -2.96 -3.45 -7.85
CA THR A 21 -1.94 -4.23 -7.19
C THR A 21 -1.99 -4.01 -5.69
N VAL A 22 -2.17 -2.77 -5.27
CA VAL A 22 -2.26 -2.46 -3.85
C VAL A 22 -3.46 -3.16 -3.25
N SER A 23 -4.59 -3.09 -3.94
CA SER A 23 -5.81 -3.70 -3.45
C SER A 23 -5.63 -5.20 -3.27
N ARG A 24 -4.99 -5.84 -4.23
CA ARG A 24 -4.74 -7.27 -4.14
C ARG A 24 -3.85 -7.61 -2.96
N ALA A 25 -2.81 -6.81 -2.77
CA ALA A 25 -1.89 -7.07 -1.68
C ALA A 25 -2.59 -6.99 -0.34
N ILE A 26 -3.49 -6.03 -0.20
CA ILE A 26 -4.22 -5.85 1.03
C ILE A 26 -5.22 -6.96 1.26
N ASN A 27 -5.90 -7.36 0.22
CA ASN A 27 -6.95 -8.36 0.36
C ASN A 27 -6.45 -9.78 0.46
N ASN A 28 -5.71 -10.23 -0.53
CA ASN A 28 -5.30 -11.61 -0.53
C ASN A 28 -3.87 -11.84 -0.88
N GLY A 29 -3.28 -10.97 -1.64
CA GLY A 29 -1.92 -11.15 -2.05
C GLY A 29 -1.74 -12.16 -3.16
N HIS A 30 -2.82 -12.58 -3.79
CA HIS A 30 -2.69 -13.54 -4.88
C HIS A 30 -2.14 -12.88 -6.12
N GLY A 31 -1.20 -13.53 -6.75
CA GLY A 31 -0.65 -13.03 -8.00
C GLY A 31 0.27 -11.85 -7.84
N ILE A 32 0.74 -11.61 -6.63
CA ILE A 32 1.64 -10.51 -6.38
C ILE A 32 2.95 -11.04 -5.83
N ASP A 33 4.04 -10.46 -6.33
CA ASP A 33 5.35 -10.82 -5.83
C ASP A 33 5.44 -10.56 -4.36
N ILE A 34 6.16 -11.38 -3.66
CA ILE A 34 6.39 -11.21 -2.24
C ILE A 34 7.06 -9.88 -1.97
N LYS A 35 8.00 -9.50 -2.80
CA LYS A 35 8.69 -8.23 -2.62
C LYS A 35 7.74 -7.05 -2.75
N THR A 36 6.85 -7.11 -3.72
CA THR A 36 5.89 -6.05 -3.92
C THR A 36 4.93 -5.98 -2.76
N LYS A 37 4.48 -7.13 -2.31
CA LYS A 37 3.56 -7.19 -1.20
C LYS A 37 4.20 -6.62 0.05
N ASP A 38 5.44 -7.01 0.31
CA ASP A 38 6.17 -6.52 1.46
C ASP A 38 6.32 -5.01 1.42
N ARG A 39 6.63 -4.48 0.25
CA ARG A 39 6.79 -3.05 0.10
C ARG A 39 5.50 -2.32 0.41
N ILE A 40 4.38 -2.83 -0.09
CA ILE A 40 3.09 -2.22 0.14
C ILE A 40 2.73 -2.26 1.61
N LEU A 41 2.91 -3.40 2.24
CA LEU A 41 2.60 -3.55 3.66
C LEU A 41 3.50 -2.66 4.51
N ASP A 42 4.73 -2.52 4.08
CA ASP A 42 5.67 -1.67 4.79
C ASP A 42 5.22 -0.21 4.76
N ILE A 43 4.74 0.23 3.61
CA ILE A 43 4.25 1.59 3.47
C ILE A 43 3.04 1.81 4.36
N ILE A 44 2.13 0.86 4.35
CA ILE A 44 0.92 0.95 5.16
C ILE A 44 1.28 1.04 6.64
N GLU A 45 2.17 0.18 7.05
CA GLU A 45 2.56 0.14 8.45
C GLU A 45 3.23 1.44 8.86
N LYS A 46 4.05 1.97 8.00
CA LYS A 46 4.74 3.21 8.25
C LYS A 46 3.76 4.34 8.54
N TYR A 47 2.69 4.43 7.76
CA TYR A 47 1.73 5.49 7.95
C TYR A 47 0.81 5.23 9.14
N ASN A 48 0.52 3.98 9.38
CA ASN A 48 -0.30 3.63 10.53
C ASN A 48 0.40 3.94 11.83
N LEU A 49 1.67 3.65 11.89
CA LEU A 49 2.42 3.88 13.10
C LEU A 49 2.57 5.36 13.41
N SER A 50 2.40 6.18 12.39
CA SER A 50 2.49 7.61 12.58
C SER A 50 1.31 8.16 13.34
N ASN A 51 0.26 7.41 13.39
CA ASN A 51 -0.88 7.86 14.14
C ASN A 51 -0.72 7.57 15.61
#